data_79f053a81d997054fca0efbe8f2edd03
#
_entry.id   79f053a81d997054fca0efbe8f2edd03
#
_cell.length_a   1.000
_cell.length_b   1.000
_cell.length_c   1.000
_cell.angle_alpha   90.00
_cell.angle_beta   90.00
_cell.angle_gamma   90.00
#
_symmetry.space_group_name_H-M   'P 1'
#
loop_
_entity.id
_entity.type
_entity.pdbx_description
1 polymer ?
#
loop_
_entity_poly.entity_id
_entity_poly.type
_entity_poly.pdbx_seq_one_letter_code
_entity_poly.pdbx_strand_id
1 'polypeptide(L)'
;MPARAPRPGLPLRIGPDGWLADAPGLLRRPSPNHDARPGDEAPYLLVIHNISLPPGIFTGDAIIDFFQNRLDFASHPWFENIRDLRVSAHFLIRRDGAIVQFVPTVLRAWHAGASSFEGRERCNDFSIGIELEGTDTLAYTDAQYERLDALAAAIRARHPIRAVRGHAHIAPGRKTDPGEAFDWERFERGGRQP
;
A
#
# COMPACT_ATOMS: atom_id res chain seq x y z
N MET A 1 6.50 -27.08 -22.66
CA MET A 1 5.81 -25.88 -23.18
C MET A 1 6.19 -24.74 -22.29
N PRO A 2 6.86 -23.67 -22.76
CA PRO A 2 7.12 -22.50 -21.90
C PRO A 2 5.78 -21.84 -21.54
N ALA A 3 5.61 -21.50 -20.27
CA ALA A 3 4.46 -20.79 -19.77
C ALA A 3 4.33 -19.45 -20.53
N ARG A 4 3.17 -19.23 -21.13
CA ARG A 4 2.84 -17.99 -21.86
C ARG A 4 2.90 -16.82 -20.87
N ALA A 5 3.74 -15.83 -21.18
CA ALA A 5 3.79 -14.58 -20.41
C ALA A 5 2.37 -14.03 -20.18
N PRO A 6 2.04 -13.56 -18.97
CA PRO A 6 0.72 -12.98 -18.72
C PRO A 6 0.51 -11.82 -19.70
N ARG A 7 -0.65 -11.79 -20.37
CA ARG A 7 -1.03 -10.67 -21.24
C ARG A 7 -1.06 -9.41 -20.36
N PRO A 8 -0.61 -8.24 -20.88
CA PRO A 8 -0.77 -6.98 -20.15
C PRO A 8 -2.26 -6.85 -19.79
N GLY A 9 -2.54 -6.83 -18.50
CA GLY A 9 -3.90 -6.69 -17.97
C GLY A 9 -4.50 -5.37 -18.43
N LEU A 10 -5.83 -5.29 -18.54
CA LEU A 10 -6.53 -4.03 -18.73
C LEU A 10 -6.05 -3.01 -17.68
N PRO A 11 -5.86 -1.73 -18.07
CA PRO A 11 -5.39 -0.71 -17.15
C PRO A 11 -6.33 -0.61 -15.95
N LEU A 12 -5.76 -0.58 -14.74
CA LEU A 12 -6.51 -0.38 -13.51
C LEU A 12 -7.20 0.99 -13.55
N ARG A 13 -8.40 1.07 -12.98
CA ARG A 13 -9.17 2.31 -12.90
C ARG A 13 -9.77 2.47 -11.52
N ILE A 14 -9.73 3.69 -10.99
CA ILE A 14 -10.37 4.05 -9.73
C ILE A 14 -11.66 4.82 -10.04
N GLY A 15 -12.76 4.32 -9.49
CA GLY A 15 -14.07 4.97 -9.60
C GLY A 15 -14.18 6.29 -8.82
N PRO A 16 -15.25 7.05 -9.03
CA PRO A 16 -15.50 8.29 -8.28
C PRO A 16 -15.64 8.06 -6.77
N ASP A 17 -16.06 6.87 -6.38
CA ASP A 17 -16.16 6.41 -4.99
C ASP A 17 -14.80 6.03 -4.36
N GLY A 18 -13.72 6.05 -5.12
CA GLY A 18 -12.36 5.74 -4.67
C GLY A 18 -12.01 4.24 -4.65
N TRP A 19 -12.91 3.38 -5.11
CA TRP A 19 -12.62 1.96 -5.27
C TRP A 19 -12.04 1.66 -6.66
N LEU A 20 -11.13 0.69 -6.71
CA LEU A 20 -10.71 0.10 -7.99
C LEU A 20 -11.90 -0.61 -8.64
N ALA A 21 -12.05 -0.44 -9.95
CA ALA A 21 -12.94 -1.27 -10.75
C ALA A 21 -12.48 -2.73 -10.71
N ASP A 22 -13.43 -3.66 -10.85
CA ASP A 22 -13.13 -5.09 -10.82
C ASP A 22 -12.08 -5.46 -11.87
N ALA A 23 -11.05 -6.16 -11.43
CA ALA A 23 -9.93 -6.60 -12.25
C ALA A 23 -9.40 -7.94 -11.76
N PRO A 24 -8.80 -8.76 -12.63
CA PRO A 24 -8.14 -10.00 -12.21
C PRO A 24 -7.08 -9.75 -11.12
N GLY A 25 -7.11 -10.55 -10.06
CA GLY A 25 -6.18 -10.42 -8.93
C GLY A 25 -6.49 -9.26 -7.99
N LEU A 26 -7.67 -8.63 -8.08
CA LEU A 26 -8.15 -7.64 -7.12
C LEU A 26 -9.09 -8.28 -6.11
N LEU A 27 -8.82 -8.02 -4.83
CA LEU A 27 -9.69 -8.36 -3.72
C LEU A 27 -10.12 -7.09 -2.98
N ARG A 28 -11.41 -6.97 -2.66
CA ARG A 28 -11.90 -5.91 -1.74
C ARG A 28 -12.08 -6.50 -0.36
N ARG A 29 -11.43 -5.89 0.63
CA ARG A 29 -11.47 -6.30 2.05
C ARG A 29 -11.59 -5.04 2.93
N PRO A 30 -12.76 -4.40 3.00
CA PRO A 30 -12.91 -3.13 3.71
C PRO A 30 -12.39 -3.19 5.14
N SER A 31 -11.55 -2.22 5.51
CA SER A 31 -11.05 -2.02 6.87
C SER A 31 -11.95 -1.02 7.60
N PRO A 32 -12.26 -1.20 8.89
CA PRO A 32 -12.91 -0.19 9.70
C PRO A 32 -11.97 0.96 10.14
N ASN A 33 -10.65 0.80 9.94
CA ASN A 33 -9.64 1.73 10.41
C ASN A 33 -9.41 2.87 9.40
N HIS A 34 -10.43 3.68 9.19
CA HIS A 34 -10.39 4.85 8.32
C HIS A 34 -11.41 5.89 8.78
N ASP A 35 -11.28 7.09 8.26
CA ASP A 35 -12.24 8.18 8.45
C ASP A 35 -12.24 9.13 7.24
N ALA A 36 -13.02 10.22 7.35
CA ALA A 36 -13.03 11.26 6.33
C ALA A 36 -11.71 12.03 6.31
N ARG A 37 -11.26 12.46 5.15
CA ARG A 37 -10.13 13.40 5.05
C ARG A 37 -10.54 14.75 5.62
N PRO A 38 -9.66 15.45 6.36
CA PRO A 38 -9.94 16.80 6.81
C PRO A 38 -9.94 17.77 5.61
N GLY A 39 -10.99 18.58 5.51
CA GLY A 39 -11.14 19.52 4.40
C GLY A 39 -11.49 18.87 3.06
N ASP A 40 -11.45 19.68 2.00
CA ASP A 40 -11.82 19.26 0.63
C ASP A 40 -10.61 18.94 -0.26
N GLU A 41 -9.39 18.87 0.33
CA GLU A 41 -8.17 18.66 -0.43
C GLU A 41 -8.04 17.20 -0.88
N ALA A 42 -7.85 17.02 -2.18
CA ALA A 42 -7.53 15.70 -2.74
C ALA A 42 -6.13 15.23 -2.29
N PRO A 43 -5.92 13.92 -2.10
CA PRO A 43 -4.59 13.42 -1.76
C PRO A 43 -3.59 13.68 -2.91
N TYR A 44 -2.40 14.13 -2.52
CA TYR A 44 -1.34 14.48 -3.46
C TYR A 44 0.00 13.76 -3.22
N LEU A 45 0.07 12.96 -2.16
CA LEU A 45 1.23 12.17 -1.80
C LEU A 45 0.90 10.67 -1.89
N LEU A 46 1.77 9.88 -2.50
CA LEU A 46 1.73 8.43 -2.45
C LEU A 46 2.83 7.95 -1.52
N VAL A 47 2.49 7.08 -0.57
CA VAL A 47 3.44 6.52 0.40
C VAL A 47 3.54 5.02 0.20
N ILE A 48 4.79 4.56 -0.01
CA ILE A 48 5.13 3.15 -0.17
C ILE A 48 5.62 2.61 1.17
N HIS A 49 5.06 1.46 1.55
CA HIS A 49 5.36 0.73 2.76
C HIS A 49 5.78 -0.71 2.45
N ASN A 50 6.28 -1.41 3.46
CA ASN A 50 6.29 -2.86 3.47
C ASN A 50 5.62 -3.40 4.73
N ILE A 51 5.08 -4.60 4.60
CA ILE A 51 4.48 -5.32 5.71
C ILE A 51 4.64 -6.83 5.54
N SER A 52 4.89 -7.53 6.64
CA SER A 52 4.75 -8.99 6.76
C SER A 52 4.26 -9.35 8.14
N LEU A 53 3.34 -10.29 8.25
CA LEU A 53 2.75 -10.72 9.52
C LEU A 53 2.59 -12.25 9.58
N PRO A 54 3.33 -12.92 10.50
CA PRO A 54 4.42 -12.39 11.33
C PRO A 54 5.59 -11.88 10.48
N PRO A 55 6.56 -11.13 11.03
CA PRO A 55 7.69 -10.62 10.25
C PRO A 55 8.40 -11.69 9.43
N GLY A 56 8.56 -11.42 8.12
CA GLY A 56 9.18 -12.34 7.17
C GLY A 56 8.30 -13.50 6.70
N ILE A 57 7.04 -13.58 7.12
CA ILE A 57 6.07 -14.59 6.69
C ILE A 57 5.10 -13.97 5.68
N PHE A 58 4.96 -14.62 4.53
CA PHE A 58 4.19 -14.12 3.37
C PHE A 58 3.03 -15.04 3.00
N THR A 59 2.58 -15.88 3.92
CA THR A 59 1.49 -16.83 3.71
C THR A 59 0.27 -16.47 4.58
N GLY A 60 -0.91 -16.88 4.13
CA GLY A 60 -2.16 -16.65 4.86
C GLY A 60 -2.69 -15.21 4.71
N ASP A 61 -3.61 -14.84 5.59
CA ASP A 61 -4.36 -13.59 5.53
C ASP A 61 -4.15 -12.71 6.78
N ALA A 62 -3.05 -12.93 7.55
CA ALA A 62 -2.81 -12.22 8.81
C ALA A 62 -2.80 -10.68 8.64
N ILE A 63 -2.26 -10.16 7.53
CA ILE A 63 -2.26 -8.72 7.22
C ILE A 63 -3.70 -8.24 6.99
N ILE A 64 -4.49 -9.00 6.23
CA ILE A 64 -5.90 -8.68 5.96
C ILE A 64 -6.69 -8.66 7.26
N ASP A 65 -6.55 -9.70 8.07
CA ASP A 65 -7.25 -9.83 9.35
C ASP A 65 -6.82 -8.73 10.34
N PHE A 66 -5.55 -8.36 10.34
CA PHE A 66 -5.05 -7.25 11.16
C PHE A 66 -5.70 -5.92 10.77
N PHE A 67 -5.70 -5.56 9.48
CA PHE A 67 -6.34 -4.33 9.01
C PHE A 67 -7.86 -4.32 9.17
N GLN A 68 -8.48 -5.50 9.30
CA GLN A 68 -9.91 -5.65 9.58
C GLN A 68 -10.25 -5.81 11.07
N ASN A 69 -9.25 -5.69 11.99
CA ASN A 69 -9.39 -5.90 13.44
C ASN A 69 -9.90 -7.31 13.80
N ARG A 70 -9.53 -8.32 13.01
CA ARG A 70 -9.94 -9.73 13.19
C ARG A 70 -8.76 -10.68 13.41
N LEU A 71 -7.54 -10.15 13.51
CA LEU A 71 -6.35 -10.96 13.73
C LEU A 71 -6.50 -11.78 15.03
N ASP A 72 -6.31 -13.09 14.91
CA ASP A 72 -6.19 -13.96 16.09
C ASP A 72 -4.81 -13.79 16.71
N PHE A 73 -4.72 -12.97 17.76
CA PHE A 73 -3.46 -12.66 18.44
C PHE A 73 -2.86 -13.89 19.14
N ALA A 74 -3.65 -14.92 19.43
CA ALA A 74 -3.15 -16.18 20.02
C ALA A 74 -2.45 -17.08 18.99
N SER A 75 -2.68 -16.88 17.70
CA SER A 75 -2.13 -17.73 16.64
C SER A 75 -0.62 -17.61 16.45
N HIS A 76 0.01 -16.53 16.94
CA HIS A 76 1.47 -16.37 16.91
C HIS A 76 1.96 -15.41 18.00
N PRO A 77 3.01 -15.75 18.79
CA PRO A 77 3.48 -14.94 19.92
C PRO A 77 3.86 -13.49 19.54
N TRP A 78 4.40 -13.29 18.33
CA TRP A 78 4.80 -11.96 17.87
C TRP A 78 3.62 -10.98 17.75
N PHE A 79 2.41 -11.47 17.50
CA PHE A 79 1.22 -10.62 17.32
C PHE A 79 0.85 -9.81 18.56
N GLU A 80 1.32 -10.23 19.73
CA GLU A 80 1.14 -9.46 20.96
C GLU A 80 1.72 -8.05 20.87
N ASN A 81 2.80 -7.86 20.09
CA ASN A 81 3.44 -6.55 19.90
C ASN A 81 2.56 -5.54 19.15
N ILE A 82 1.52 -5.99 18.47
CA ILE A 82 0.64 -5.14 17.66
C ILE A 82 -0.83 -5.18 18.12
N ARG A 83 -1.10 -5.80 19.26
CA ARG A 83 -2.47 -6.02 19.79
C ARG A 83 -3.29 -4.73 19.88
N ASP A 84 -2.66 -3.66 20.34
CA ASP A 84 -3.33 -2.38 20.58
C ASP A 84 -3.34 -1.45 19.36
N LEU A 85 -2.71 -1.87 18.27
CA LEU A 85 -2.67 -1.06 17.06
C LEU A 85 -3.97 -1.17 16.28
N ARG A 86 -4.43 -0.04 15.78
CA ARG A 86 -5.56 0.09 14.85
C ARG A 86 -5.05 0.88 13.65
N VAL A 87 -4.70 0.17 12.61
CA VAL A 87 -4.07 0.71 11.39
C VAL A 87 -4.71 0.12 10.15
N SER A 88 -4.48 0.73 9.02
CA SER A 88 -4.85 0.25 7.70
C SER A 88 -3.95 0.87 6.64
N ALA A 89 -4.04 0.39 5.40
CA ALA A 89 -3.57 1.11 4.22
C ALA A 89 -4.70 1.16 3.18
N HIS A 90 -4.52 1.92 2.11
CA HIS A 90 -5.50 1.87 1.02
C HIS A 90 -5.38 0.56 0.25
N PHE A 91 -4.13 0.13 0.01
CA PHE A 91 -3.84 -1.06 -0.77
C PHE A 91 -2.74 -1.92 -0.14
N LEU A 92 -2.81 -3.22 -0.40
CA LEU A 92 -1.72 -4.18 -0.23
C LEU A 92 -1.46 -4.85 -1.57
N ILE A 93 -0.19 -4.98 -1.96
CA ILE A 93 0.24 -5.79 -3.09
C ILE A 93 1.00 -7.00 -2.55
N ARG A 94 0.44 -8.18 -2.74
CA ARG A 94 1.04 -9.45 -2.29
C ARG A 94 2.23 -9.84 -3.19
N ARG A 95 3.02 -10.83 -2.73
CA ARG A 95 4.21 -11.31 -3.46
C ARG A 95 3.91 -11.79 -4.89
N ASP A 96 2.73 -12.31 -5.15
CA ASP A 96 2.26 -12.77 -6.46
C ASP A 96 1.65 -11.65 -7.33
N GLY A 97 1.63 -10.42 -6.82
CA GLY A 97 1.03 -9.27 -7.48
C GLY A 97 -0.48 -9.12 -7.26
N ALA A 98 -1.12 -9.96 -6.47
CA ALA A 98 -2.53 -9.74 -6.11
C ALA A 98 -2.68 -8.43 -5.32
N ILE A 99 -3.69 -7.63 -5.67
CA ILE A 99 -4.01 -6.37 -4.99
C ILE A 99 -5.16 -6.60 -4.04
N VAL A 100 -5.00 -6.17 -2.79
CA VAL A 100 -6.09 -6.07 -1.83
C VAL A 100 -6.36 -4.59 -1.57
N GLN A 101 -7.61 -4.14 -1.74
CA GLN A 101 -8.02 -2.79 -1.37
C GLN A 101 -8.84 -2.81 -0.09
N PHE A 102 -8.42 -1.99 0.89
CA PHE A 102 -9.05 -1.90 2.22
C PHE A 102 -9.82 -0.60 2.42
N VAL A 103 -9.32 0.50 1.88
CA VAL A 103 -9.92 1.83 2.05
C VAL A 103 -10.07 2.49 0.68
N PRO A 104 -11.22 3.09 0.37
CA PRO A 104 -11.36 3.85 -0.87
C PRO A 104 -10.47 5.10 -0.84
N THR A 105 -9.87 5.44 -1.97
CA THR A 105 -8.85 6.50 -2.04
C THR A 105 -9.35 7.91 -1.68
N VAL A 106 -10.65 8.11 -1.67
CA VAL A 106 -11.31 9.36 -1.23
C VAL A 106 -11.34 9.50 0.29
N LEU A 107 -11.17 8.42 1.05
CA LEU A 107 -11.11 8.42 2.50
C LEU A 107 -9.65 8.39 3.00
N ARG A 108 -9.47 8.59 4.30
CA ARG A 108 -8.18 8.61 4.97
C ARG A 108 -7.92 7.26 5.63
N ALA A 109 -6.98 6.47 5.11
CA ALA A 109 -6.44 5.30 5.79
C ALA A 109 -5.42 5.70 6.87
N TRP A 110 -5.20 4.82 7.85
CA TRP A 110 -4.31 5.08 8.99
C TRP A 110 -3.00 4.32 8.84
N HIS A 111 -2.08 4.81 7.96
CA HIS A 111 -0.83 4.12 7.60
C HIS A 111 0.45 4.85 7.98
N ALA A 112 0.43 6.20 8.09
CA ALA A 112 1.65 6.98 8.21
C ALA A 112 2.01 7.34 9.66
N GLY A 113 1.05 7.33 10.59
CA GLY A 113 1.25 7.71 11.98
C GLY A 113 1.81 9.14 12.14
N ALA A 114 2.72 9.34 13.10
CA ALA A 114 3.46 10.60 13.24
C ALA A 114 4.42 10.74 12.06
N SER A 115 4.18 11.70 11.20
CA SER A 115 4.87 11.86 9.91
C SER A 115 4.77 13.29 9.41
N SER A 116 5.72 13.69 8.54
CA SER A 116 5.70 15.00 7.90
C SER A 116 6.24 14.94 6.48
N PHE A 117 5.71 15.79 5.61
CA PHE A 117 6.16 15.96 4.23
C PHE A 117 6.11 17.45 3.87
N GLU A 118 7.25 18.01 3.42
CA GLU A 118 7.38 19.44 3.05
C GLU A 118 6.88 20.39 4.15
N GLY A 119 7.19 20.08 5.42
CA GLY A 119 6.80 20.88 6.59
C GLY A 119 5.35 20.69 7.05
N ARG A 120 4.54 19.90 6.36
CA ARG A 120 3.18 19.55 6.78
C ARG A 120 3.17 18.21 7.50
N GLU A 121 2.65 18.21 8.71
CA GLU A 121 2.47 17.01 9.53
C GLU A 121 1.23 16.20 9.13
N ARG A 122 1.12 14.97 9.72
CA ARG A 122 -0.05 14.10 9.58
C ARG A 122 -0.30 13.66 8.13
N CYS A 123 0.70 13.02 7.53
CA CYS A 123 0.65 12.60 6.12
C CYS A 123 -0.58 11.75 5.75
N ASN A 124 -1.22 11.05 6.70
CA ASN A 124 -2.50 10.38 6.44
C ASN A 124 -3.55 11.31 5.82
N ASP A 125 -3.55 12.58 6.21
CA ASP A 125 -4.59 13.54 5.81
C ASP A 125 -4.58 13.79 4.29
N PHE A 126 -3.42 13.71 3.65
CA PHE A 126 -3.22 14.07 2.24
C PHE A 126 -2.46 13.03 1.42
N SER A 127 -2.37 11.78 1.93
CA SER A 127 -1.68 10.71 1.21
C SER A 127 -2.56 9.50 0.94
N ILE A 128 -2.08 8.66 0.02
CA ILE A 128 -2.57 7.31 -0.24
C ILE A 128 -1.42 6.35 0.10
N GLY A 129 -1.66 5.37 0.98
CA GLY A 129 -0.67 4.37 1.37
C GLY A 129 -0.83 3.06 0.60
N ILE A 130 0.28 2.54 0.10
CA ILE A 130 0.39 1.22 -0.52
C ILE A 130 1.38 0.39 0.28
N GLU A 131 0.93 -0.73 0.80
CA GLU A 131 1.76 -1.76 1.40
C GLU A 131 2.24 -2.75 0.35
N LEU A 132 3.50 -3.10 0.38
CA LEU A 132 4.05 -4.24 -0.36
C LEU A 132 4.31 -5.37 0.63
N GLU A 133 3.80 -6.56 0.36
CA GLU A 133 4.13 -7.74 1.17
C GLU A 133 5.64 -8.01 1.05
N GLY A 134 6.39 -7.76 2.13
CA GLY A 134 7.85 -7.75 2.09
C GLY A 134 8.50 -7.42 3.43
N THR A 135 9.80 -7.20 3.37
CA THR A 135 10.66 -6.70 4.46
C THR A 135 11.64 -5.67 3.92
N ASP A 136 12.35 -4.96 4.80
CA ASP A 136 13.34 -3.95 4.40
C ASP A 136 14.47 -4.50 3.52
N THR A 137 14.80 -5.79 3.68
CA THR A 137 16.00 -6.41 3.07
C THR A 137 15.70 -7.47 2.01
N LEU A 138 14.43 -7.92 1.89
CA LEU A 138 14.05 -8.91 0.89
C LEU A 138 13.61 -8.24 -0.40
N ALA A 139 14.25 -8.59 -1.52
CA ALA A 139 13.88 -8.06 -2.83
C ALA A 139 12.40 -8.28 -3.16
N TYR A 140 11.77 -7.24 -3.68
CA TYR A 140 10.39 -7.30 -4.19
C TYR A 140 10.35 -8.02 -5.53
N THR A 141 9.23 -8.68 -5.82
CA THR A 141 9.07 -9.47 -7.04
C THR A 141 8.75 -8.59 -8.25
N ASP A 142 9.02 -9.12 -9.45
CA ASP A 142 8.61 -8.46 -10.70
C ASP A 142 7.09 -8.21 -10.74
N ALA A 143 6.30 -9.19 -10.29
CA ALA A 143 4.86 -9.07 -10.20
C ALA A 143 4.41 -7.91 -9.28
N GLN A 144 5.13 -7.67 -8.16
CA GLN A 144 4.83 -6.54 -7.29
C GLN A 144 5.12 -5.20 -7.98
N TYR A 145 6.26 -5.06 -8.65
CA TYR A 145 6.57 -3.81 -9.38
C TYR A 145 5.60 -3.56 -10.52
N GLU A 146 5.27 -4.56 -11.34
CA GLU A 146 4.30 -4.43 -12.42
C GLU A 146 2.93 -3.95 -11.91
N ARG A 147 2.49 -4.50 -10.79
CA ARG A 147 1.21 -4.11 -10.19
C ARG A 147 1.29 -2.75 -9.48
N LEU A 148 2.42 -2.43 -8.86
CA LEU A 148 2.65 -1.12 -8.25
C LEU A 148 2.64 -0.01 -9.30
N ASP A 149 3.29 -0.20 -10.44
CA ASP A 149 3.31 0.75 -11.55
C ASP A 149 1.89 0.98 -12.10
N ALA A 150 1.14 -0.11 -12.35
CA ALA A 150 -0.23 -0.03 -12.83
C ALA A 150 -1.16 0.67 -11.82
N LEU A 151 -1.01 0.36 -10.53
CA LEU A 151 -1.80 0.97 -9.46
C LEU A 151 -1.45 2.45 -9.28
N ALA A 152 -0.17 2.80 -9.30
CA ALA A 152 0.29 4.18 -9.21
C ALA A 152 -0.21 5.02 -10.40
N ALA A 153 -0.23 4.45 -11.61
CA ALA A 153 -0.81 5.11 -12.78
C ALA A 153 -2.31 5.37 -12.61
N ALA A 154 -3.07 4.39 -12.12
CA ALA A 154 -4.50 4.54 -11.84
C ALA A 154 -4.77 5.61 -10.75
N ILE A 155 -3.94 5.65 -9.71
CA ILE A 155 -4.04 6.65 -8.64
C ILE A 155 -3.75 8.05 -9.19
N ARG A 156 -2.68 8.22 -10.01
CA ARG A 156 -2.36 9.50 -10.66
C ARG A 156 -3.43 9.98 -11.63
N ALA A 157 -4.09 9.06 -12.33
CA ALA A 157 -5.20 9.41 -13.21
C ALA A 157 -6.43 9.95 -12.44
N ARG A 158 -6.58 9.58 -11.17
CA ARG A 158 -7.72 9.97 -10.33
C ARG A 158 -7.43 11.13 -9.38
N HIS A 159 -6.19 11.25 -8.90
CA HIS A 159 -5.77 12.19 -7.87
C HIS A 159 -4.54 12.99 -8.32
N PRO A 160 -4.37 14.24 -7.86
CA PRO A 160 -3.26 15.12 -8.24
C PRO A 160 -1.96 14.72 -7.52
N ILE A 161 -1.50 13.47 -7.66
CA ILE A 161 -0.29 12.97 -7.01
C ILE A 161 0.93 13.69 -7.57
N ARG A 162 1.62 14.46 -6.71
CA ARG A 162 2.82 15.23 -7.06
C ARG A 162 4.11 14.61 -6.50
N ALA A 163 4.02 13.71 -5.55
CA ALA A 163 5.18 13.05 -4.96
C ALA A 163 4.88 11.60 -4.58
N VAL A 164 5.93 10.77 -4.63
CA VAL A 164 5.95 9.43 -4.05
C VAL A 164 7.10 9.37 -3.06
N ARG A 165 6.85 8.83 -1.87
CA ARG A 165 7.86 8.69 -0.80
C ARG A 165 7.71 7.33 -0.12
N GLY A 166 8.81 6.80 0.44
CA GLY A 166 8.75 5.71 1.41
C GLY A 166 8.32 6.24 2.78
N HIS A 167 7.82 5.37 3.62
CA HIS A 167 7.49 5.73 5.00
C HIS A 167 8.70 6.29 5.74
N ALA A 168 9.89 5.71 5.51
CA ALA A 168 11.17 6.21 6.05
C ALA A 168 11.43 7.69 5.69
N HIS A 169 11.00 8.15 4.52
CA HIS A 169 11.21 9.52 4.06
C HIS A 169 10.31 10.54 4.77
N ILE A 170 9.14 10.11 5.24
CA ILE A 170 8.16 10.98 5.92
C ILE A 170 8.14 10.80 7.44
N ALA A 171 8.87 9.80 7.95
CA ALA A 171 9.02 9.51 9.37
C ALA A 171 10.46 9.06 9.69
N PRO A 172 11.49 9.88 9.35
CA PRO A 172 12.90 9.51 9.51
C PRO A 172 13.22 9.20 10.97
N GLY A 173 14.06 8.19 11.21
CA GLY A 173 14.44 7.73 12.54
C GLY A 173 13.37 6.91 13.27
N ARG A 174 12.13 6.90 12.79
CA ARG A 174 11.02 6.13 13.36
C ARG A 174 10.65 4.92 12.48
N LYS A 175 10.79 5.05 11.17
CA LYS A 175 10.40 4.05 10.16
C LYS A 175 11.54 3.81 9.17
N THR A 176 11.57 2.58 8.65
CA THR A 176 12.59 2.13 7.72
C THR A 176 11.98 1.68 6.37
N ASP A 177 10.70 1.34 6.38
CA ASP A 177 9.97 0.82 5.22
C ASP A 177 9.85 1.85 4.07
N PRO A 178 9.89 1.43 2.82
CA PRO A 178 9.90 0.07 2.29
C PRO A 178 11.29 -0.64 2.33
N GLY A 179 12.29 -0.05 2.98
CA GLY A 179 13.62 -0.60 3.16
C GLY A 179 14.56 -0.42 1.96
N GLU A 180 15.81 -0.84 2.15
CA GLU A 180 16.86 -0.74 1.14
C GLU A 180 16.65 -1.67 -0.07
N ALA A 181 15.87 -2.74 0.11
CA ALA A 181 15.54 -3.67 -0.97
C ALA A 181 14.55 -3.11 -2.00
N PHE A 182 13.96 -1.92 -1.74
CA PHE A 182 13.05 -1.29 -2.71
C PHE A 182 13.84 -0.53 -3.78
N ASP A 183 13.71 -0.97 -5.04
CA ASP A 183 14.36 -0.36 -6.19
C ASP A 183 13.56 0.87 -6.68
N TRP A 184 13.93 2.03 -6.15
CA TRP A 184 13.32 3.32 -6.52
C TRP A 184 13.56 3.67 -7.99
N GLU A 185 14.73 3.35 -8.55
CA GLU A 185 15.03 3.65 -9.96
C GLU A 185 14.15 2.85 -10.91
N ARG A 186 13.91 1.58 -10.57
CA ARG A 186 12.99 0.72 -11.31
C ARG A 186 11.57 1.28 -11.30
N PHE A 187 11.05 1.66 -10.14
CA PHE A 187 9.72 2.22 -9.98
C PHE A 187 9.57 3.56 -10.71
N GLU A 188 10.56 4.46 -10.64
CA GLU A 188 10.53 5.73 -11.36
C GLU A 188 10.58 5.56 -12.87
N ARG A 189 11.30 4.54 -13.38
CA ARG A 189 11.31 4.21 -14.82
C ARG A 189 9.96 3.67 -15.29
N GLY A 190 9.29 2.82 -14.52
CA GLY A 190 7.95 2.31 -14.82
C GLY A 190 6.90 3.41 -14.90
N GLY A 191 6.98 4.42 -14.03
CA GLY A 191 6.08 5.58 -14.02
C GLY A 191 6.27 6.58 -15.17
N ARG A 192 7.32 6.43 -15.99
CA ARG A 192 7.63 7.31 -17.14
C ARG A 192 7.29 6.70 -18.50
N GLN A 193 6.66 5.55 -18.55
CA GLN A 193 6.20 5.00 -19.84
C GLN A 193 5.08 5.88 -20.40
N PRO A 194 5.19 6.29 -21.69
CA PRO A 194 4.32 7.25 -22.35
C PRO A 194 2.88 6.78 -22.51
#